data_1016738063687af1d83f0371e9df6feb
#
_entry.id   1016738063687af1d83f0371e9df6feb
#
_cell.length_a   1.000
_cell.length_b   1.000
_cell.length_c   1.000
_cell.angle_alpha   90.00
_cell.angle_beta   90.00
_cell.angle_gamma   90.00
#
_symmetry.space_group_name_H-M   'P 1'
#
loop_
_entity.id
_entity.type
_entity.pdbx_description
1 polymer ?
#
loop_
_entity_poly.entity_id
_entity_poly.type
_entity_poly.pdbx_seq_one_letter_code
_entity_poly.pdbx_strand_id
1 'polypeptide(L)'
;GLYLGGGYPELYAAQLSENRSMCSSVRAALEAGLPSIAECGGFMYLTEAIGEHPMVGFLPGRCFDAGKLARFGYVTLTAERDNLLCRAGGSIPAHEFHHWDAEQTGDAFGRSWPCVFATDTLYAGYPHFHFYANPSFAVRFLDACRKGKHHAGTDQTDGH
;
A
#
# COMPACT_ATOMS: atom_id res chain seq x y z
N GLY A 1 3.60 -9.35 8.51
CA GLY A 1 3.09 -8.31 7.62
C GLY A 1 3.95 -7.06 7.61
N LEU A 2 3.71 -6.22 6.66
CA LEU A 2 4.40 -4.95 6.48
C LEU A 2 3.39 -3.78 6.52
N TYR A 3 3.74 -2.71 7.22
CA TYR A 3 2.95 -1.48 7.22
C TYR A 3 3.87 -0.30 6.86
N LEU A 4 3.63 0.30 5.71
CA LEU A 4 4.31 1.50 5.23
C LEU A 4 3.35 2.69 5.38
N GLY A 5 3.56 3.47 6.42
CA GLY A 5 2.72 4.64 6.73
C GLY A 5 2.98 5.82 5.80
N GLY A 6 2.24 6.90 6.04
CA GLY A 6 2.42 8.16 5.36
C GLY A 6 3.76 8.83 5.68
N GLY A 7 4.11 9.83 4.90
CA GLY A 7 5.33 10.60 5.00
C GLY A 7 5.55 11.41 3.73
N TYR A 8 6.74 11.97 3.61
CA TYR A 8 7.16 12.79 2.47
C TYR A 8 8.38 12.16 1.77
N PRO A 9 8.22 10.99 1.11
CA PRO A 9 9.34 10.28 0.49
C PRO A 9 9.99 11.08 -0.65
N GLU A 10 9.26 12.00 -1.27
CA GLU A 10 9.79 12.89 -2.30
C GLU A 10 10.94 13.78 -1.80
N LEU A 11 10.96 14.11 -0.52
CA LEU A 11 12.05 14.89 0.08
C LEU A 11 13.35 14.07 0.23
N TYR A 12 13.25 12.76 0.18
CA TYR A 12 14.32 11.80 0.38
C TYR A 12 14.43 10.81 -0.79
N ALA A 13 13.87 11.15 -1.94
CA ALA A 13 13.72 10.23 -3.06
C ALA A 13 15.07 9.69 -3.57
N ALA A 14 16.12 10.53 -3.60
CA ALA A 14 17.47 10.10 -3.95
C ALA A 14 18.00 9.02 -2.99
N GLN A 15 17.96 9.29 -1.68
CA GLN A 15 18.46 8.35 -0.66
C GLN A 15 17.67 7.04 -0.65
N LEU A 16 16.34 7.12 -0.80
CA LEU A 16 15.49 5.92 -0.90
C LEU A 16 15.82 5.12 -2.15
N SER A 17 16.03 5.78 -3.28
CA SER A 17 16.42 5.16 -4.54
C SER A 17 17.79 4.49 -4.47
N GLU A 18 18.76 5.07 -3.78
CA GLU A 18 20.10 4.53 -3.60
C GLU A 18 20.11 3.25 -2.75
N ASN A 19 19.14 3.08 -1.84
CA ASN A 19 19.00 1.89 -1.02
C ASN A 19 18.39 0.72 -1.80
N ARG A 20 19.10 0.25 -2.82
CA ARG A 20 18.70 -0.83 -3.72
C ARG A 20 18.38 -2.13 -3.00
N SER A 21 19.15 -2.45 -1.95
CA SER A 21 18.93 -3.68 -1.17
C SER A 21 17.58 -3.66 -0.46
N MET A 22 17.18 -2.53 0.11
CA MET A 22 15.87 -2.38 0.74
C MET A 22 14.74 -2.45 -0.30
N CYS A 23 14.87 -1.74 -1.42
CA CYS A 23 13.88 -1.79 -2.51
C CYS A 23 13.68 -3.24 -3.00
N SER A 24 14.79 -3.97 -3.24
CA SER A 24 14.74 -5.38 -3.66
C SER A 24 14.11 -6.29 -2.62
N SER A 25 14.44 -6.10 -1.33
CA SER A 25 13.89 -6.91 -0.23
C SER A 25 12.38 -6.68 -0.07
N VAL A 26 11.92 -5.42 -0.13
CA VAL A 26 10.50 -5.09 -0.07
C VAL A 26 9.76 -5.68 -1.27
N ARG A 27 10.30 -5.51 -2.47
CA ARG A 27 9.72 -6.08 -3.68
C ARG A 27 9.57 -7.60 -3.58
N ALA A 28 10.63 -8.31 -3.21
CA ALA A 28 10.60 -9.76 -3.06
C ALA A 28 9.58 -10.22 -2.00
N ALA A 29 9.45 -9.49 -0.89
CA ALA A 29 8.47 -9.80 0.14
C ALA A 29 7.02 -9.63 -0.36
N LEU A 30 6.74 -8.57 -1.15
CA LEU A 30 5.43 -8.34 -1.74
C LEU A 30 5.12 -9.40 -2.81
N GLU A 31 6.08 -9.75 -3.67
CA GLU A 31 5.95 -10.81 -4.66
C GLU A 31 5.71 -12.18 -4.02
N ALA A 32 6.28 -12.43 -2.83
CA ALA A 32 6.00 -13.62 -2.03
C ALA A 32 4.65 -13.57 -1.28
N GLY A 33 3.86 -12.51 -1.45
CA GLY A 33 2.53 -12.39 -0.86
C GLY A 33 2.54 -11.98 0.62
N LEU A 34 3.57 -11.30 1.10
CA LEU A 34 3.58 -10.76 2.46
C LEU A 34 2.39 -9.79 2.65
N PRO A 35 1.47 -10.04 3.60
CA PRO A 35 0.37 -9.11 3.86
C PRO A 35 0.88 -7.71 4.16
N SER A 36 0.46 -6.73 3.36
CA SER A 36 1.05 -5.39 3.38
C SER A 36 0.02 -4.28 3.23
N ILE A 37 0.22 -3.20 3.98
CA ILE A 37 -0.53 -1.95 3.87
C ILE A 37 0.47 -0.84 3.55
N ALA A 38 0.16 -0.02 2.54
CA ALA A 38 0.97 1.13 2.15
C ALA A 38 0.08 2.36 1.91
N GLU A 39 0.23 3.39 2.73
CA GLU A 39 -0.57 4.60 2.66
C GLU A 39 0.26 5.82 2.24
N CYS A 40 -0.27 6.63 1.34
CA CYS A 40 0.30 7.91 0.91
C CYS A 40 1.79 7.78 0.53
N GLY A 41 2.70 8.26 1.36
CA GLY A 41 4.14 8.13 1.13
C GLY A 41 4.61 6.67 1.00
N GLY A 42 4.03 5.76 1.78
CA GLY A 42 4.28 4.32 1.65
C GLY A 42 3.81 3.76 0.30
N PHE A 43 2.67 4.21 -0.19
CA PHE A 43 2.19 3.89 -1.54
C PHE A 43 3.17 4.40 -2.61
N MET A 44 3.58 5.68 -2.53
CA MET A 44 4.54 6.27 -3.47
C MET A 44 5.85 5.47 -3.53
N TYR A 45 6.35 4.99 -2.39
CA TYR A 45 7.55 4.17 -2.32
C TYR A 45 7.42 2.83 -3.05
N LEU A 46 6.21 2.27 -3.17
CA LEU A 46 5.97 1.00 -3.89
C LEU A 46 5.83 1.17 -5.40
N THR A 47 5.66 2.38 -5.93
CA THR A 47 5.54 2.67 -7.36
C THR A 47 6.88 2.51 -8.10
N GLU A 48 6.87 2.68 -9.42
CA GLU A 48 8.09 2.59 -10.24
C GLU A 48 9.11 3.69 -9.92
N ALA A 49 8.63 4.91 -9.65
CA ALA A 49 9.50 6.04 -9.34
C ALA A 49 8.76 7.18 -8.65
N ILE A 50 9.51 8.00 -7.91
CA ILE A 50 9.10 9.32 -7.42
C ILE A 50 9.93 10.35 -8.19
N GLY A 51 9.28 11.13 -9.08
CA GLY A 51 10.00 11.97 -10.04
C GLY A 51 10.96 11.13 -10.89
N GLU A 52 12.24 11.49 -10.88
CA GLU A 52 13.29 10.78 -11.63
C GLU A 52 13.92 9.61 -10.84
N HIS A 53 13.54 9.41 -9.58
CA HIS A 53 14.18 8.45 -8.68
C HIS A 53 13.42 7.12 -8.66
N PRO A 54 14.01 6.00 -9.16
CA PRO A 54 13.40 4.68 -9.10
C PRO A 54 13.14 4.24 -7.65
N MET A 55 11.98 3.63 -7.41
CA MET A 55 11.56 3.10 -6.10
C MET A 55 11.49 1.56 -6.12
N VAL A 56 10.61 0.97 -5.32
CA VAL A 56 10.43 -0.49 -5.23
C VAL A 56 9.99 -1.09 -6.57
N GLY A 57 9.18 -0.36 -7.35
CA GLY A 57 8.70 -0.78 -8.67
C GLY A 57 7.76 -1.99 -8.64
N PHE A 58 7.06 -2.20 -7.54
CA PHE A 58 6.06 -3.26 -7.41
C PHE A 58 4.71 -2.85 -8.01
N LEU A 59 4.32 -1.58 -7.84
CA LEU A 59 3.10 -1.02 -8.42
C LEU A 59 3.44 -0.24 -9.69
N PRO A 60 2.55 -0.26 -10.70
CA PRO A 60 2.78 0.44 -11.95
C PRO A 60 2.64 1.95 -11.79
N GLY A 61 3.32 2.69 -12.66
CA GLY A 61 3.25 4.15 -12.78
C GLY A 61 4.23 4.87 -11.87
N ARG A 62 4.35 6.16 -12.13
CA ARG A 62 5.28 7.07 -11.43
C ARG A 62 4.49 8.10 -10.63
N CYS A 63 5.11 8.57 -9.55
CA CYS A 63 4.61 9.72 -8.81
C CYS A 63 5.30 11.00 -9.30
N PHE A 64 4.54 12.08 -9.38
CA PHE A 64 4.99 13.37 -9.89
C PHE A 64 4.47 14.53 -9.03
N ASP A 65 5.22 15.63 -9.00
CA ASP A 65 4.77 16.87 -8.36
C ASP A 65 3.62 17.48 -9.19
N ALA A 66 2.44 17.60 -8.59
CA ALA A 66 1.28 18.21 -9.25
C ALA A 66 1.37 19.74 -9.31
N GLY A 67 2.40 20.35 -8.71
CA GLY A 67 2.60 21.81 -8.65
C GLY A 67 1.56 22.55 -7.80
N LYS A 68 0.67 21.82 -7.15
CA LYS A 68 -0.40 22.33 -6.27
C LYS A 68 -0.85 21.22 -5.33
N LEU A 69 -1.69 21.57 -4.36
CA LEU A 69 -2.34 20.57 -3.53
C LEU A 69 -3.21 19.65 -4.42
N ALA A 70 -2.79 18.39 -4.60
CA ALA A 70 -3.46 17.45 -5.48
C ALA A 70 -4.80 16.98 -4.90
N ARG A 71 -4.80 16.65 -3.60
CA ARG A 71 -6.00 16.19 -2.87
C ARG A 71 -5.99 16.70 -1.44
N PHE A 72 -7.19 17.02 -0.96
CA PHE A 72 -7.44 17.37 0.44
C PHE A 72 -8.89 17.06 0.82
N GLY A 73 -9.08 16.36 1.92
CA GLY A 73 -10.40 16.16 2.51
C GLY A 73 -10.66 14.76 3.02
N TYR A 74 -11.86 14.60 3.56
CA TYR A 74 -12.38 13.33 4.04
C TYR A 74 -13.14 12.62 2.93
N VAL A 75 -13.00 11.30 2.88
CA VAL A 75 -13.68 10.43 1.93
C VAL A 75 -14.15 9.16 2.64
N THR A 76 -15.16 8.52 2.12
CA THR A 76 -15.52 7.15 2.49
C THR A 76 -15.10 6.24 1.36
N LEU A 77 -14.20 5.30 1.66
CA LEU A 77 -13.78 4.28 0.72
C LEU A 77 -14.74 3.10 0.81
N THR A 78 -15.21 2.61 -0.32
CA THR A 78 -16.03 1.40 -0.41
C THR A 78 -15.34 0.41 -1.33
N ALA A 79 -15.14 -0.82 -0.86
CA ALA A 79 -14.46 -1.86 -1.62
C ALA A 79 -15.33 -2.35 -2.78
N GLU A 80 -14.79 -2.34 -3.99
CA GLU A 80 -15.44 -2.85 -5.20
C GLU A 80 -15.35 -4.38 -5.29
N ARG A 81 -14.37 -4.99 -4.60
CA ARG A 81 -14.14 -6.44 -4.57
C ARG A 81 -13.53 -6.88 -3.24
N ASP A 82 -13.58 -8.18 -2.98
CA ASP A 82 -12.90 -8.79 -1.83
C ASP A 82 -11.40 -8.48 -1.89
N ASN A 83 -10.81 -8.19 -0.72
CA ASN A 83 -9.41 -7.85 -0.60
C ASN A 83 -8.87 -8.14 0.81
N LEU A 84 -7.58 -7.83 1.03
CA LEU A 84 -6.89 -8.03 2.31
C LEU A 84 -7.69 -7.51 3.52
N LEU A 85 -8.33 -6.35 3.40
CA LEU A 85 -8.92 -5.63 4.54
C LEU A 85 -10.41 -5.87 4.71
N CYS A 86 -11.14 -6.17 3.62
CA CYS A 86 -12.59 -6.37 3.69
C CYS A 86 -13.13 -7.16 2.50
N ARG A 87 -14.40 -7.53 2.57
CA ARG A 87 -15.17 -8.02 1.44
C ARG A 87 -15.71 -6.86 0.61
N ALA A 88 -16.13 -7.16 -0.62
CA ALA A 88 -16.86 -6.22 -1.47
C ALA A 88 -18.00 -5.54 -0.68
N GLY A 89 -18.16 -4.23 -0.87
CA GLY A 89 -19.10 -3.40 -0.14
C GLY A 89 -18.63 -2.96 1.26
N GLY A 90 -17.54 -3.50 1.77
CA GLY A 90 -16.94 -3.02 3.03
C GLY A 90 -16.44 -1.59 2.89
N SER A 91 -16.70 -0.74 3.90
CA SER A 91 -16.35 0.67 3.83
C SER A 91 -15.61 1.17 5.06
N ILE A 92 -14.82 2.22 4.88
CA ILE A 92 -14.08 2.89 5.94
C ILE A 92 -13.92 4.39 5.62
N PRO A 93 -14.15 5.28 6.60
CA PRO A 93 -13.76 6.68 6.49
C PRO A 93 -12.24 6.83 6.37
N ALA A 94 -11.81 7.70 5.49
CA ALA A 94 -10.41 8.01 5.25
C ALA A 94 -10.22 9.49 4.99
N HIS A 95 -8.98 9.95 4.97
CA HIS A 95 -8.65 11.31 4.54
C HIS A 95 -7.47 11.26 3.56
N GLU A 96 -7.35 12.31 2.75
CA GLU A 96 -6.23 12.54 1.86
C GLU A 96 -5.66 13.93 2.08
N PHE A 97 -4.34 14.02 2.03
CA PHE A 97 -3.62 15.27 1.99
C PHE A 97 -2.27 15.02 1.30
N HIS A 98 -2.18 15.37 0.01
CA HIS A 98 -0.94 15.19 -0.73
C HIS A 98 -0.79 16.22 -1.87
N HIS A 99 0.44 16.61 -2.17
CA HIS A 99 0.83 17.49 -3.26
C HIS A 99 1.34 16.71 -4.47
N TRP A 100 1.91 15.55 -4.25
CA TRP A 100 2.32 14.64 -5.30
C TRP A 100 1.16 13.76 -5.72
N ASP A 101 1.02 13.51 -7.02
CA ASP A 101 0.02 12.62 -7.58
C ASP A 101 0.71 11.44 -8.28
N ALA A 102 -0.05 10.47 -8.76
CA ALA A 102 0.46 9.29 -9.43
C ALA A 102 -0.27 9.07 -10.76
N GLU A 103 0.46 8.54 -11.75
CA GLU A 103 -0.10 8.18 -13.05
C GLU A 103 -1.19 7.11 -12.92
N GLN A 104 -1.07 6.23 -11.92
CA GLN A 104 -2.05 5.18 -11.62
C GLN A 104 -2.30 5.11 -10.11
N THR A 105 -3.55 5.00 -9.72
CA THR A 105 -3.98 4.96 -8.32
C THR A 105 -4.80 3.72 -7.95
N GLY A 106 -4.99 2.79 -8.90
CA GLY A 106 -5.75 1.56 -8.67
C GLY A 106 -7.26 1.75 -8.79
N ASP A 107 -8.00 0.67 -8.57
CA ASP A 107 -9.45 0.59 -8.79
C ASP A 107 -10.19 -0.32 -7.79
N ALA A 108 -9.51 -0.75 -6.74
CA ALA A 108 -10.07 -1.73 -5.79
C ALA A 108 -11.09 -1.13 -4.82
N PHE A 109 -11.07 0.20 -4.65
CA PHE A 109 -12.05 0.93 -3.86
C PHE A 109 -12.66 2.05 -4.68
N GLY A 110 -13.94 2.30 -4.43
CA GLY A 110 -14.70 3.39 -5.01
C GLY A 110 -14.96 4.52 -4.01
N ARG A 111 -15.09 5.70 -4.54
CA ARG A 111 -15.60 6.94 -3.94
C ARG A 111 -16.26 7.72 -5.08
N SER A 112 -15.94 8.97 -5.34
CA SER A 112 -16.36 9.66 -6.57
C SER A 112 -15.65 9.14 -7.84
N TRP A 113 -14.55 8.42 -7.68
CA TRP A 113 -13.75 7.76 -8.73
C TRP A 113 -13.06 6.52 -8.15
N PRO A 114 -12.64 5.56 -9.00
CA PRO A 114 -11.88 4.39 -8.58
C PRO A 114 -10.51 4.81 -8.01
N CYS A 115 -10.07 4.11 -6.98
CA CYS A 115 -8.77 4.34 -6.35
C CYS A 115 -8.30 3.09 -5.59
N VAL A 116 -7.07 3.12 -5.13
CA VAL A 116 -6.41 2.10 -4.31
C VAL A 116 -6.14 0.80 -5.06
N PHE A 117 -4.91 0.35 -5.05
CA PHE A 117 -4.53 -1.01 -5.39
C PHE A 117 -4.84 -1.92 -4.20
N ALA A 118 -5.64 -2.95 -4.37
CA ALA A 118 -5.85 -3.94 -3.33
C ALA A 118 -6.03 -5.34 -3.91
N THR A 119 -5.40 -6.31 -3.23
CA THR A 119 -5.45 -7.74 -3.49
C THR A 119 -5.69 -8.49 -2.18
N ASP A 120 -5.61 -9.81 -2.19
CA ASP A 120 -5.70 -10.63 -0.96
C ASP A 120 -4.52 -10.37 0.00
N THR A 121 -3.43 -9.79 -0.48
CA THR A 121 -2.21 -9.56 0.31
C THR A 121 -1.77 -8.10 0.37
N LEU A 122 -2.37 -7.19 -0.37
CA LEU A 122 -1.98 -5.79 -0.42
C LEU A 122 -3.17 -4.83 -0.30
N TYR A 123 -2.95 -3.74 0.40
CA TYR A 123 -3.67 -2.47 0.27
C TYR A 123 -2.64 -1.37 0.03
N ALA A 124 -2.78 -0.59 -1.04
CA ALA A 124 -1.86 0.52 -1.34
C ALA A 124 -2.57 1.68 -2.04
N GLY A 125 -2.47 2.88 -1.50
CA GLY A 125 -3.08 4.09 -2.08
C GLY A 125 -2.80 5.34 -1.28
N TYR A 126 -3.25 6.48 -1.81
CA TYR A 126 -3.12 7.77 -1.10
C TYR A 126 -4.00 7.90 0.15
N PRO A 127 -5.24 7.36 0.20
CA PRO A 127 -6.09 7.55 1.35
C PRO A 127 -5.48 6.96 2.62
N HIS A 128 -5.53 7.74 3.70
CA HIS A 128 -5.21 7.31 5.06
C HIS A 128 -6.51 6.94 5.77
N PHE A 129 -6.54 5.78 6.40
CA PHE A 129 -7.64 5.41 7.27
C PHE A 129 -7.16 5.14 8.70
N HIS A 130 -8.08 5.20 9.64
CA HIS A 130 -7.80 4.90 11.04
C HIS A 130 -8.57 3.64 11.44
N PHE A 131 -7.89 2.64 11.97
CA PHE A 131 -8.49 1.34 12.27
C PHE A 131 -9.66 1.41 13.25
N TYR A 132 -9.71 2.40 14.14
CA TYR A 132 -10.88 2.60 15.02
C TYR A 132 -12.14 3.00 14.26
N ALA A 133 -12.04 3.53 13.05
CA ALA A 133 -13.20 3.83 12.22
C ALA A 133 -13.87 2.56 11.68
N ASN A 134 -13.09 1.48 11.50
CA ASN A 134 -13.58 0.13 11.21
C ASN A 134 -12.58 -0.92 11.69
N PRO A 135 -12.69 -1.38 12.97
CA PRO A 135 -11.74 -2.34 13.55
C PRO A 135 -11.63 -3.67 12.79
N SER A 136 -12.65 -4.06 12.02
CA SER A 136 -12.60 -5.29 11.24
C SER A 136 -11.46 -5.30 10.21
N PHE A 137 -11.04 -4.13 9.70
CA PHE A 137 -9.91 -4.00 8.79
C PHE A 137 -8.60 -4.43 9.46
N ALA A 138 -8.39 -3.99 10.71
CA ALA A 138 -7.22 -4.41 11.50
C ALA A 138 -7.23 -5.91 11.79
N VAL A 139 -8.39 -6.46 12.18
CA VAL A 139 -8.53 -7.90 12.47
C VAL A 139 -8.18 -8.73 11.24
N ARG A 140 -8.72 -8.40 10.08
CA ARG A 140 -8.43 -9.12 8.83
C ARG A 140 -6.96 -9.04 8.44
N PHE A 141 -6.33 -7.87 8.56
CA PHE A 141 -4.90 -7.72 8.31
C PHE A 141 -4.06 -8.60 9.25
N LEU A 142 -4.34 -8.57 10.56
CA LEU A 142 -3.63 -9.39 11.53
C LEU A 142 -3.83 -10.89 11.29
N ASP A 143 -5.03 -11.31 10.90
CA ASP A 143 -5.31 -12.71 10.58
C ASP A 143 -4.57 -13.17 9.32
N ALA A 144 -4.46 -12.31 8.30
CA ALA A 144 -3.62 -12.59 7.14
C ALA A 144 -2.14 -12.74 7.53
N CYS A 145 -1.63 -11.85 8.37
CA CYS A 145 -0.25 -11.91 8.88
C CYS A 145 0.03 -13.21 9.66
N ARG A 146 -0.92 -13.66 10.48
CA ARG A 146 -0.81 -14.93 11.24
C ARG A 146 -0.75 -16.14 10.32
N LYS A 147 -1.62 -16.19 9.30
CA LYS A 147 -1.65 -17.29 8.32
C LYS A 147 -0.32 -17.39 7.55
N GLY A 148 0.27 -16.26 7.15
CA GLY A 148 1.56 -16.23 6.48
C GLY A 148 2.72 -16.81 7.31
N LYS A 149 2.68 -16.69 8.64
CA LYS A 149 3.69 -17.30 9.53
C LYS A 149 3.66 -18.84 9.52
N HIS A 150 2.50 -19.45 9.36
CA HIS A 150 2.37 -20.91 9.36
C HIS A 150 2.90 -21.56 8.08
N HIS A 151 2.93 -20.85 6.96
CA HIS A 151 3.52 -21.34 5.71
C HIS A 151 5.05 -21.26 5.69
N ALA A 152 5.63 -20.26 6.37
CA ALA A 152 7.09 -20.09 6.43
C ALA A 152 7.77 -21.07 7.42
N GLY A 153 7.01 -21.71 8.31
CA GLY A 153 7.52 -22.63 9.34
C GLY A 153 7.51 -24.12 8.96
N THR A 154 6.89 -24.51 7.86
CA THR A 154 6.75 -25.92 7.45
C THR A 154 7.82 -26.39 6.48
N ASP A 155 8.71 -25.51 6.01
CA ASP A 155 9.77 -25.87 5.04
C ASP A 155 11.14 -26.17 5.69
N GLN A 156 11.23 -26.31 7.02
CA GLN A 156 12.49 -26.56 7.74
C GLN A 156 12.55 -27.88 8.53
N THR A 157 11.71 -28.86 8.21
CA THR A 157 11.87 -30.20 8.79
C THR A 157 11.59 -31.25 7.72
N ASP A 158 12.64 -31.59 6.96
CA ASP A 158 12.92 -32.96 6.50
C ASP A 158 14.24 -32.95 5.73
N GLY A 159 15.32 -33.21 6.46
CA GLY A 159 16.66 -33.37 5.92
C GLY A 159 17.54 -34.13 6.91
N HIS A 160 17.26 -35.40 7.10
CA HIS A 160 18.20 -36.34 7.68
C HIS A 160 18.27 -37.58 6.80
#